data_c9eed69a16a95c59b8e5dc8bcfd56d50
#
_entry.id   c9eed69a16a95c59b8e5dc8bcfd56d50
#
_cell.length_a   1.000
_cell.length_b   1.000
_cell.length_c   1.000
_cell.angle_alpha   90.00
_cell.angle_beta   90.00
_cell.angle_gamma   90.00
#
_symmetry.space_group_name_H-M   'P 1'
#
loop_
_entity.id
_entity.type
_entity.pdbx_description
1 polymer ?
#
loop_
_entity_poly.entity_id
_entity_poly.type
_entity_poly.pdbx_seq_one_letter_code
_entity_poly.pdbx_strand_id
1 'polypeptide(L)'
;MHAISLTEKFGLFEDQWTPKIIAQLNGQDVKLAKIQGEFLWHAHDEQDELFHVIRGRMTMEFRDRKVEVGPGEIIVVPKGVEHRPVTDEEVWIMLFEPQDIHHTGGVQSDRTVEQSEFI
;
A
#
# COMPACT_ATOMS: atom_id res chain seq x y z
N MET A 1 -12.46 20.64 6.75
CA MET A 1 -12.32 19.56 7.77
C MET A 1 -13.61 18.79 7.84
N HIS A 2 -13.60 17.53 7.42
CA HIS A 2 -14.78 16.68 7.36
C HIS A 2 -14.37 15.21 7.47
N ALA A 3 -15.33 14.34 7.75
CA ALA A 3 -15.07 12.91 7.78
C ALA A 3 -14.85 12.38 6.36
N ILE A 4 -13.93 11.44 6.22
CA ILE A 4 -13.62 10.76 4.95
C ILE A 4 -14.09 9.32 5.09
N SER A 5 -14.99 8.90 4.20
CA SER A 5 -15.48 7.52 4.17
C SER A 5 -14.55 6.66 3.33
N LEU A 6 -13.91 5.66 3.93
CA LEU A 6 -13.06 4.73 3.18
C LEU A 6 -13.89 3.95 2.16
N THR A 7 -15.09 3.52 2.54
CA THR A 7 -15.98 2.78 1.64
C THR A 7 -16.32 3.59 0.40
N GLU A 8 -16.65 4.87 0.58
CA GLU A 8 -16.92 5.75 -0.56
C GLU A 8 -15.70 5.92 -1.45
N LYS A 9 -14.53 6.13 -0.85
CA LYS A 9 -13.30 6.31 -1.61
C LYS A 9 -12.92 5.07 -2.40
N PHE A 10 -13.04 3.88 -1.81
CA PHE A 10 -12.80 2.63 -2.54
C PHE A 10 -13.78 2.45 -3.70
N GLY A 11 -14.98 2.99 -3.60
CA GLY A 11 -15.97 2.94 -4.67
C GLY A 11 -15.66 3.84 -5.87
N LEU A 12 -14.67 4.73 -5.77
CA LEU A 12 -14.33 5.67 -6.83
C LEU A 12 -13.32 5.13 -7.86
N PHE A 13 -12.73 3.97 -7.61
CA PHE A 13 -11.73 3.42 -8.52
C PHE A 13 -11.79 1.90 -8.57
N GLU A 14 -11.30 1.33 -9.68
CA GLU A 14 -11.24 -0.11 -9.88
C GLU A 14 -9.85 -0.61 -10.20
N ASP A 15 -8.97 0.27 -10.67
CA ASP A 15 -7.60 -0.09 -11.04
C ASP A 15 -6.82 -0.62 -9.83
N GLN A 16 -6.05 -1.67 -10.10
CA GLN A 16 -5.23 -2.33 -9.07
C GLN A 16 -3.79 -1.82 -9.13
N TRP A 17 -3.08 -1.97 -8.01
CA TRP A 17 -1.67 -1.58 -7.89
C TRP A 17 -1.40 -0.10 -8.16
N THR A 18 -2.41 0.74 -7.98
CA THR A 18 -2.36 2.17 -8.27
C THR A 18 -2.86 2.95 -7.06
N PRO A 19 -1.99 3.25 -6.10
CA PRO A 19 -2.42 3.94 -4.87
C PRO A 19 -3.03 5.31 -5.14
N LYS A 20 -4.06 5.63 -4.37
CA LYS A 20 -4.78 6.90 -4.43
C LYS A 20 -4.63 7.63 -3.09
N ILE A 21 -4.31 8.90 -3.12
CA ILE A 21 -4.17 9.71 -1.91
C ILE A 21 -5.56 10.17 -1.47
N ILE A 22 -5.91 9.94 -0.22
CA ILE A 22 -7.19 10.41 0.35
C ILE A 22 -7.02 11.44 1.44
N ALA A 23 -5.84 11.56 2.02
CA ALA A 23 -5.56 12.53 3.06
C ALA A 23 -4.05 12.72 3.22
N GLN A 24 -3.69 13.83 3.82
CA GLN A 24 -2.30 14.13 4.16
C GLN A 24 -2.24 14.73 5.55
N LEU A 25 -1.23 14.35 6.32
CA LEU A 25 -0.99 14.89 7.65
C LEU A 25 0.50 14.76 8.00
N ASN A 26 1.05 15.81 8.60
CA ASN A 26 2.44 15.81 9.11
C ASN A 26 3.47 15.29 8.11
N GLY A 27 3.34 15.69 6.83
CA GLY A 27 4.24 15.23 5.79
C GLY A 27 4.03 13.79 5.34
N GLN A 28 2.94 13.15 5.76
CA GLN A 28 2.59 11.78 5.41
C GLN A 28 1.39 11.77 4.45
N ASP A 29 1.35 10.77 3.59
CA ASP A 29 0.18 10.46 2.77
C ASP A 29 -0.60 9.30 3.37
N VAL A 30 -1.92 9.40 3.37
CA VAL A 30 -2.81 8.26 3.56
C VAL A 30 -3.31 7.87 2.17
N LYS A 31 -3.01 6.64 1.77
CA LYS A 31 -3.36 6.14 0.43
C LYS A 31 -4.23 4.90 0.54
N LEU A 32 -5.09 4.72 -0.45
CA LEU A 32 -5.84 3.47 -0.63
C LEU A 32 -5.38 2.78 -1.89
N ALA A 33 -5.35 1.46 -1.87
CA ALA A 33 -5.05 0.66 -3.04
C ALA A 33 -5.87 -0.63 -3.04
N LYS A 34 -6.16 -1.12 -4.22
CA LYS A 34 -6.70 -2.46 -4.45
C LYS A 34 -5.58 -3.27 -5.06
N ILE A 35 -5.36 -4.47 -4.53
CA ILE A 35 -4.24 -5.31 -4.98
C ILE A 35 -4.73 -6.74 -5.19
N GLN A 36 -4.14 -7.41 -6.16
CA GLN A 36 -4.38 -8.84 -6.41
C GLN A 36 -3.18 -9.45 -7.11
N GLY A 37 -2.79 -10.65 -6.70
CA GLY A 37 -1.64 -11.32 -7.23
C GLY A 37 -0.36 -10.97 -6.49
N GLU A 38 0.78 -11.08 -7.16
CA GLU A 38 2.09 -10.82 -6.60
C GLU A 38 2.59 -9.45 -7.03
N PHE A 39 3.16 -8.71 -6.07
CA PHE A 39 3.92 -7.50 -6.40
C PHE A 39 5.39 -7.86 -6.65
N LEU A 40 6.18 -6.88 -7.09
CA LEU A 40 7.62 -7.09 -7.23
C LEU A 40 8.32 -6.98 -5.88
N TRP A 41 9.46 -7.67 -5.76
CA TRP A 41 10.34 -7.51 -4.60
C TRP A 41 10.94 -6.11 -4.61
N HIS A 42 10.82 -5.39 -3.50
CA HIS A 42 11.34 -4.04 -3.40
C HIS A 42 11.59 -3.67 -1.94
N ALA A 43 12.29 -2.56 -1.75
CA ALA A 43 12.51 -1.96 -0.45
C ALA A 43 12.47 -0.43 -0.57
N HIS A 44 12.07 0.24 0.50
CA HIS A 44 12.20 1.69 0.63
C HIS A 44 13.40 1.97 1.51
N ASP A 45 14.45 2.57 0.95
CA ASP A 45 15.75 2.66 1.63
C ASP A 45 15.74 3.58 2.85
N GLU A 46 14.89 4.59 2.87
CA GLU A 46 14.93 5.63 3.89
C GLU A 46 13.66 5.78 4.71
N GLN A 47 12.59 5.04 4.39
CA GLN A 47 11.30 5.21 5.04
C GLN A 47 10.70 3.87 5.45
N ASP A 48 10.01 3.90 6.59
CA ASP A 48 9.13 2.82 6.99
C ASP A 48 7.81 2.96 6.24
N GLU A 49 7.11 1.85 6.06
CA GLU A 49 5.81 1.85 5.39
C GLU A 49 4.80 1.04 6.21
N LEU A 50 3.64 1.62 6.49
CA LEU A 50 2.56 0.94 7.19
C LEU A 50 1.51 0.48 6.20
N PHE A 51 1.12 -0.80 6.31
CA PHE A 51 0.02 -1.40 5.56
C PHE A 51 -1.11 -1.72 6.54
N HIS A 52 -2.32 -1.34 6.21
CA HIS A 52 -3.52 -1.68 6.96
C HIS A 52 -4.49 -2.40 6.02
N VAL A 53 -4.77 -3.66 6.28
CA VAL A 53 -5.73 -4.42 5.47
C VAL A 53 -7.15 -4.02 5.89
N ILE A 54 -7.91 -3.51 4.94
CA ILE A 54 -9.30 -3.11 5.16
C ILE A 54 -10.25 -4.25 4.81
N ARG A 55 -9.97 -4.98 3.72
CA ARG A 55 -10.81 -6.07 3.23
C ARG A 55 -9.95 -7.14 2.58
N GLY A 56 -10.23 -8.39 2.88
CA GLY A 56 -9.50 -9.53 2.35
C GLY A 56 -8.31 -9.90 3.22
N ARG A 57 -7.44 -10.77 2.72
CA ARG A 57 -6.24 -11.22 3.41
C ARG A 57 -5.03 -11.08 2.50
N MET A 58 -3.96 -10.58 3.07
CA MET A 58 -2.71 -10.34 2.35
C MET A 58 -1.59 -11.15 3.03
N THR A 59 -0.71 -11.75 2.22
CA THR A 59 0.56 -12.28 2.73
C THR A 59 1.65 -11.27 2.42
N MET A 60 2.32 -10.75 3.45
CA MET A 60 3.52 -9.96 3.25
C MET A 60 4.71 -10.90 3.24
N GLU A 61 5.37 -11.03 2.09
CA GLU A 61 6.54 -11.89 1.96
C GLU A 61 7.82 -11.11 2.21
N PHE A 62 8.66 -11.67 3.06
CA PHE A 62 10.04 -11.25 3.28
C PHE A 62 10.95 -12.36 2.79
N ARG A 63 12.24 -12.07 2.60
CA ARG A 63 13.18 -13.10 2.10
C ARG A 63 13.29 -14.31 3.02
N ASP A 64 13.12 -14.11 4.33
CA ASP A 64 13.28 -15.14 5.35
C ASP A 64 11.96 -15.66 5.94
N ARG A 65 10.83 -15.04 5.62
CA ARG A 65 9.55 -15.44 6.23
C ARG A 65 8.36 -14.82 5.48
N LYS A 66 7.17 -15.26 5.88
CA LYS A 66 5.89 -14.73 5.40
C LYS A 66 5.04 -14.34 6.60
N VAL A 67 4.30 -13.25 6.48
CA VAL A 67 3.39 -12.77 7.53
C VAL A 67 2.01 -12.58 6.93
N GLU A 68 1.02 -13.28 7.49
CA GLU A 68 -0.38 -13.10 7.11
C GLU A 68 -0.95 -11.86 7.78
N VAL A 69 -1.63 -11.01 7.02
CA VAL A 69 -2.28 -9.80 7.51
C VAL A 69 -3.75 -9.84 7.07
N GLY A 70 -4.65 -9.89 8.04
CA GLY A 70 -6.09 -9.97 7.80
C GLY A 70 -6.79 -8.64 8.03
N PRO A 71 -8.12 -8.61 7.80
CA PRO A 71 -8.90 -7.38 7.94
C PRO A 71 -8.74 -6.77 9.33
N GLY A 72 -8.50 -5.46 9.38
CA GLY A 72 -8.31 -4.74 10.64
C GLY A 72 -6.91 -4.88 11.25
N GLU A 73 -6.02 -5.59 10.57
CA GLU A 73 -4.63 -5.75 11.03
C GLU A 73 -3.68 -4.84 10.25
N ILE A 74 -2.60 -4.48 10.90
CA ILE A 74 -1.55 -3.66 10.28
C ILE A 74 -0.21 -4.39 10.33
N ILE A 75 0.68 -4.02 9.40
CA ILE A 75 2.08 -4.40 9.46
C ILE A 75 2.91 -3.17 9.09
N VAL A 76 3.99 -2.95 9.84
CA VAL A 76 4.96 -1.91 9.51
C VAL A 76 6.19 -2.60 8.93
N VAL A 77 6.52 -2.25 7.70
CA VAL A 77 7.72 -2.73 7.04
C VAL A 77 8.81 -1.69 7.28
N PRO A 78 9.88 -2.04 8.02
CA PRO A 78 10.96 -1.10 8.27
C PRO A 78 11.73 -0.75 7.00
N LYS A 79 12.30 0.43 6.99
CA LYS A 79 13.16 0.86 5.88
C LYS A 79 14.27 -0.16 5.61
N GLY A 80 14.61 -0.33 4.34
CA GLY A 80 15.67 -1.24 3.91
C GLY A 80 15.30 -2.71 3.86
N VAL A 81 14.09 -3.09 4.29
CA VAL A 81 13.67 -4.49 4.31
C VAL A 81 12.97 -4.84 2.99
N GLU A 82 13.55 -5.80 2.26
CA GLU A 82 12.92 -6.29 1.03
C GLU A 82 11.64 -7.03 1.34
N HIS A 83 10.61 -6.72 0.60
CA HIS A 83 9.29 -7.29 0.79
C HIS A 83 8.47 -7.27 -0.49
N ARG A 84 7.40 -8.07 -0.52
CA ARG A 84 6.36 -7.98 -1.54
C ARG A 84 5.03 -8.44 -0.96
N PRO A 85 3.94 -7.71 -1.19
CA PRO A 85 2.60 -8.20 -0.88
C PRO A 85 2.14 -9.20 -1.93
N VAL A 86 1.46 -10.25 -1.47
CA VAL A 86 0.90 -11.31 -2.32
C VAL A 86 -0.52 -11.60 -1.86
N THR A 87 -1.46 -11.67 -2.80
CA THR A 87 -2.85 -12.01 -2.49
C THR A 87 -3.42 -12.97 -3.52
N ASP A 88 -4.35 -13.84 -3.09
CA ASP A 88 -5.07 -14.72 -4.01
C ASP A 88 -6.27 -13.99 -4.64
N GLU A 89 -6.99 -13.20 -3.84
CA GLU A 89 -8.15 -12.42 -4.27
C GLU A 89 -7.85 -10.94 -4.11
N GLU A 90 -8.75 -10.10 -4.63
CA GLU A 90 -8.60 -8.66 -4.46
C GLU A 90 -8.64 -8.27 -2.99
N VAL A 91 -7.65 -7.54 -2.54
CA VAL A 91 -7.51 -7.03 -1.18
C VAL A 91 -7.50 -5.51 -1.22
N TRP A 92 -8.20 -4.90 -0.28
CA TRP A 92 -8.23 -3.45 -0.11
C TRP A 92 -7.33 -3.07 1.04
N ILE A 93 -6.37 -2.20 0.78
CA ILE A 93 -5.39 -1.77 1.77
C ILE A 93 -5.36 -0.26 1.91
N MET A 94 -4.97 0.18 3.10
CA MET A 94 -4.63 1.57 3.36
C MET A 94 -3.15 1.64 3.69
N LEU A 95 -2.46 2.55 3.04
CA LEU A 95 -1.05 2.80 3.24
C LEU A 95 -0.86 4.12 3.97
N PHE A 96 0.09 4.16 4.88
CA PHE A 96 0.49 5.37 5.55
C PHE A 96 2.01 5.49 5.40
N GLU A 97 2.45 6.54 4.69
CA GLU A 97 3.86 6.69 4.35
C GLU A 97 4.22 8.15 4.09
N PRO A 98 5.48 8.55 4.20
CA PRO A 98 5.89 9.89 3.86
C PRO A 98 5.52 10.25 2.43
N GLN A 99 5.28 11.54 2.19
CA GLN A 99 4.97 12.05 0.86
C GLN A 99 6.15 11.82 -0.09
N ASP A 100 5.85 11.77 -1.39
CA ASP A 100 6.83 11.64 -2.46
C ASP A 100 7.60 10.30 -2.51
N ILE A 101 7.00 9.23 -1.94
CA ILE A 101 7.58 7.89 -2.03
C ILE A 101 6.99 7.15 -3.23
N HIS A 102 7.88 6.55 -4.04
CA HIS A 102 7.47 5.64 -5.11
C HIS A 102 7.08 4.30 -4.49
N HIS A 103 5.87 3.82 -4.78
CA HIS A 103 5.35 2.59 -4.19
C HIS A 103 6.15 1.33 -4.56
N THR A 104 6.97 1.38 -5.61
CA THR A 104 7.87 0.28 -6.02
C THR A 104 9.29 0.45 -5.48
N GLY A 105 9.52 1.35 -4.52
CA GLY A 105 10.82 1.53 -3.89
C GLY A 105 11.95 1.93 -4.84
N GLY A 106 11.62 2.66 -5.91
CA GLY A 106 12.61 3.05 -6.93
C GLY A 106 12.84 2.01 -8.02
N VAL A 107 12.27 0.80 -7.91
CA VAL A 107 12.30 -0.21 -8.97
C VAL A 107 11.33 0.21 -10.07
N GLN A 108 11.83 0.33 -11.30
CA GLN A 108 11.00 0.70 -12.45
C GLN A 108 10.33 -0.54 -13.03
N SER A 109 9.02 -0.46 -13.25
CA SER A 109 8.24 -1.52 -13.89
C SER A 109 6.94 -0.92 -14.44
N ASP A 110 6.11 -1.74 -15.07
CA ASP A 110 4.78 -1.35 -15.53
C ASP A 110 3.83 -1.03 -14.36
N ARG A 111 4.19 -1.41 -13.13
CA ARG A 111 3.44 -1.11 -11.90
C ARG A 111 3.92 0.14 -11.18
N THR A 112 4.96 0.79 -11.67
CA THR A 112 5.48 2.01 -11.07
C THR A 112 4.57 3.20 -11.39
N VAL A 113 4.10 3.89 -10.35
CA VAL A 113 3.32 5.12 -10.47
C VAL A 113 4.20 6.27 -9.98
N GLU A 114 4.56 7.18 -10.87
CA GLU A 114 5.44 8.30 -10.54
C GLU A 114 4.80 9.25 -9.53
N GLN A 115 3.50 9.47 -9.63
CA GLN A 115 2.77 10.33 -8.74
C GLN A 115 1.37 9.78 -8.53
N SER A 116 0.99 9.61 -7.25
CA SER A 116 -0.35 9.14 -6.92
C SER A 116 -1.38 10.24 -7.08
N GLU A 117 -2.55 9.83 -7.55
CA GLU A 117 -3.69 10.71 -7.76
C GLU A 117 -4.43 10.95 -6.44
N PHE A 118 -4.90 12.17 -6.23
CA PHE A 118 -5.85 12.50 -5.16
C PHE A 118 -7.28 12.15 -5.58
N ILE A 119 -8.03 11.57 -4.69
CA ILE A 119 -9.45 11.27 -4.93
C ILE A 119 -10.36 11.81 -3.85
#